data_0dcb78b9106f211c8ae19958e5e22ec6
#
_entry.id   0dcb78b9106f211c8ae19958e5e22ec6
#
_cell.length_a   1.000
_cell.length_b   1.000
_cell.length_c   1.000
_cell.angle_alpha   90.00
_cell.angle_beta   90.00
_cell.angle_gamma   90.00
#
_symmetry.space_group_name_H-M   'P 1'
#
loop_
_entity.id
_entity.type
_entity.pdbx_description
1 polymer ?
#
loop_
_entity_poly.entity_id
_entity_poly.type
_entity_poly.pdbx_seq_one_letter_code
_entity_poly.pdbx_strand_id
1 'polypeptide(L)'
;TGTPDEYKIFMYGVTKEGNTVCVKVNNFNPYFFLKIPDSWNKLTDRQIKENVKSLENMLKYEQCTKRKYNKSKNSWEEYTANIIPYKLRDHLEYVKIVKRKNFWHFTNGQDFPFIKIRVKSLALFNILKRHFGEPAQVDSGFQLYESNIDPFLRFIHERNIEPCGWVKLPIDCYDFIEEGDEGPITRVNYNVSVDYTDVYA
;
A
#
# COMPACT_ATOMS: atom_id res chain seq x y z
N THR A 1 -11.82 5.93 19.43
CA THR A 1 -11.93 5.40 18.04
C THR A 1 -11.32 6.40 17.06
N GLY A 2 -9.97 6.51 17.05
CA GLY A 2 -9.24 7.39 16.15
C GLY A 2 -9.28 6.93 14.69
N THR A 3 -8.84 7.78 13.76
CA THR A 3 -8.45 7.37 12.41
C THR A 3 -7.26 6.41 12.52
N PRO A 4 -7.21 5.32 11.76
CA PRO A 4 -6.03 4.47 11.73
C PRO A 4 -4.81 5.28 11.29
N ASP A 5 -3.66 5.01 11.92
CA ASP A 5 -2.43 5.69 11.60
C ASP A 5 -1.97 5.42 10.16
N GLU A 6 -1.31 6.39 9.57
CA GLU A 6 -0.61 6.21 8.30
C GLU A 6 0.53 5.20 8.47
N TYR A 7 0.84 4.48 7.39
CA TYR A 7 1.92 3.50 7.40
C TYR A 7 3.27 4.20 7.46
N LYS A 8 4.09 3.82 8.44
CA LYS A 8 5.42 4.37 8.65
C LYS A 8 6.42 3.21 8.81
N ILE A 9 7.63 3.39 8.33
CA ILE A 9 8.73 2.45 8.51
C ILE A 9 9.73 3.09 9.45
N PHE A 10 10.17 2.33 10.46
CA PHE A 10 11.25 2.72 11.36
C PHE A 10 12.42 1.75 11.19
N MET A 11 13.60 2.27 10.91
CA MET A 11 14.84 1.51 10.87
C MET A 11 15.70 1.88 12.08
N TYR A 12 16.21 0.87 12.77
CA TYR A 12 17.09 1.05 13.93
C TYR A 12 18.48 0.54 13.59
N GLY A 13 19.49 1.29 13.99
CA GLY A 13 20.87 0.93 13.69
C GLY A 13 21.88 1.70 14.52
N VAL A 14 23.13 1.63 14.08
CA VAL A 14 24.24 2.38 14.66
C VAL A 14 25.00 3.13 13.56
N THR A 15 25.50 4.31 13.86
CA THR A 15 26.39 5.05 12.97
C THR A 15 27.79 4.43 12.98
N LYS A 16 28.65 4.86 12.05
CA LYS A 16 30.07 4.44 12.02
C LYS A 16 30.83 4.77 13.31
N GLU A 17 30.39 5.84 13.98
CA GLU A 17 30.96 6.31 15.26
C GLU A 17 30.38 5.57 16.47
N GLY A 18 29.47 4.62 16.28
CA GLY A 18 28.85 3.82 17.34
C GLY A 18 27.63 4.44 18.01
N ASN A 19 27.12 5.56 17.51
CA ASN A 19 25.91 6.17 18.04
C ASN A 19 24.65 5.43 17.56
N THR A 20 23.67 5.24 18.43
CA THR A 20 22.38 4.64 18.09
C THR A 20 21.53 5.62 17.28
N VAL A 21 20.85 5.12 16.26
CA VAL A 21 20.00 5.92 15.38
C VAL A 21 18.67 5.24 15.12
N CYS A 22 17.60 6.04 15.08
CA CYS A 22 16.32 5.66 14.52
C CYS A 22 16.04 6.51 13.27
N VAL A 23 15.73 5.86 12.18
CA VAL A 23 15.35 6.50 10.92
C VAL A 23 13.88 6.25 10.65
N LYS A 24 13.07 7.31 10.68
CA LYS A 24 11.67 7.30 10.26
C LYS A 24 11.61 7.54 8.75
N VAL A 25 11.22 6.52 8.02
CA VAL A 25 11.09 6.58 6.56
C VAL A 25 9.67 6.98 6.21
N ASN A 26 9.54 8.10 5.49
CA ASN A 26 8.27 8.66 5.07
C ASN A 26 7.93 8.30 3.63
N ASN A 27 6.65 8.47 3.27
CA ASN A 27 6.12 8.40 1.91
C ASN A 27 6.22 7.04 1.22
N PHE A 28 6.70 5.98 1.88
CA PHE A 28 6.58 4.64 1.35
C PHE A 28 5.22 4.06 1.73
N ASN A 29 4.25 4.20 0.85
CA ASN A 29 2.88 3.80 1.08
C ASN A 29 2.56 2.42 0.49
N PRO A 30 1.82 1.56 1.21
CA PRO A 30 1.42 0.24 0.74
C PRO A 30 0.67 0.29 -0.59
N TYR A 31 0.94 -0.66 -1.49
CA TYR A 31 0.24 -0.78 -2.75
C TYR A 31 0.15 -2.23 -3.22
N PHE A 32 -0.79 -2.48 -4.11
CA PHE A 32 -0.93 -3.72 -4.86
C PHE A 32 -1.41 -3.43 -6.28
N PHE A 33 -1.45 -4.47 -7.10
CA PHE A 33 -1.93 -4.35 -8.46
C PHE A 33 -3.19 -5.19 -8.67
N LEU A 34 -4.03 -4.72 -9.60
CA LEU A 34 -5.13 -5.49 -10.16
C LEU A 34 -4.85 -5.69 -11.65
N LYS A 35 -4.97 -6.92 -12.13
CA LYS A 35 -5.11 -7.16 -13.56
C LYS A 35 -6.40 -6.52 -14.01
N ILE A 36 -6.38 -5.81 -15.14
CA ILE A 36 -7.60 -5.28 -15.73
C ILE A 36 -8.48 -6.43 -16.25
N PRO A 37 -9.82 -6.30 -16.18
CA PRO A 37 -10.72 -7.27 -16.78
C PRO A 37 -10.42 -7.47 -18.27
N ASP A 38 -10.53 -8.68 -18.76
CA ASP A 38 -10.27 -8.97 -20.18
C ASP A 38 -11.23 -8.22 -21.12
N SER A 39 -12.41 -7.87 -20.63
CA SER A 39 -13.37 -6.99 -21.35
C SER A 39 -12.79 -5.60 -21.65
N TRP A 40 -11.81 -5.12 -20.90
CA TRP A 40 -11.18 -3.81 -21.11
C TRP A 40 -10.08 -3.84 -22.19
N ASN A 41 -9.62 -5.01 -22.64
CA ASN A 41 -8.57 -5.15 -23.66
C ASN A 41 -8.95 -4.53 -25.02
N LYS A 42 -10.26 -4.37 -25.27
CA LYS A 42 -10.80 -3.76 -26.51
C LYS A 42 -11.07 -2.25 -26.38
N LEU A 43 -10.87 -1.68 -25.20
CA LEU A 43 -11.13 -0.28 -24.93
C LEU A 43 -9.95 0.60 -25.33
N THR A 44 -10.25 1.85 -25.70
CA THR A 44 -9.24 2.88 -25.93
C THR A 44 -8.60 3.31 -24.61
N ASP A 45 -7.40 3.87 -24.66
CA ASP A 45 -6.69 4.39 -23.47
C ASP A 45 -7.53 5.42 -22.71
N ARG A 46 -8.36 6.21 -23.42
CA ARG A 46 -9.29 7.17 -22.81
C ARG A 46 -10.36 6.46 -21.99
N GLN A 47 -11.02 5.45 -22.58
CA GLN A 47 -12.05 4.67 -21.90
C GLN A 47 -11.50 3.92 -20.70
N ILE A 48 -10.28 3.37 -20.79
CA ILE A 48 -9.61 2.72 -19.67
C ILE A 48 -9.38 3.73 -18.52
N LYS A 49 -8.92 4.95 -18.82
CA LYS A 49 -8.75 5.99 -17.81
C LYS A 49 -10.07 6.41 -17.16
N GLU A 50 -11.14 6.53 -17.95
CA GLU A 50 -12.48 6.83 -17.45
C GLU A 50 -12.98 5.70 -16.52
N ASN A 51 -12.79 4.44 -16.88
CA ASN A 51 -13.13 3.29 -16.06
C ASN A 51 -12.33 3.24 -14.75
N VAL A 52 -11.04 3.59 -14.77
CA VAL A 52 -10.21 3.67 -13.55
C VAL A 52 -10.70 4.77 -12.62
N LYS A 53 -11.09 5.92 -13.17
CA LYS A 53 -11.68 7.01 -12.37
C LYS A 53 -13.04 6.61 -11.79
N SER A 54 -13.86 5.89 -12.56
CA SER A 54 -15.12 5.33 -12.08
C SER A 54 -14.86 4.31 -10.95
N LEU A 55 -13.87 3.44 -11.09
CA LEU A 55 -13.46 2.50 -10.06
C LEU A 55 -13.03 3.22 -8.77
N GLU A 56 -12.23 4.30 -8.87
CA GLU A 56 -11.83 5.10 -7.72
C GLU A 56 -13.05 5.70 -7.00
N ASN A 57 -14.00 6.25 -7.75
CA ASN A 57 -15.23 6.81 -7.21
C ASN A 57 -16.10 5.73 -6.55
N MET A 58 -16.24 4.58 -7.19
CA MET A 58 -16.93 3.41 -6.63
C MET A 58 -16.34 3.01 -5.28
N LEU A 59 -15.02 2.86 -5.20
CA LEU A 59 -14.35 2.50 -3.95
C LEU A 59 -14.60 3.51 -2.83
N LYS A 60 -14.62 4.81 -3.15
CA LYS A 60 -14.81 5.89 -2.17
C LYS A 60 -16.25 6.04 -1.69
N TYR A 61 -17.22 5.85 -2.56
CA TYR A 61 -18.59 6.32 -2.32
C TYR A 61 -19.66 5.24 -2.35
N GLU A 62 -19.39 4.09 -2.96
CA GLU A 62 -20.40 3.04 -3.06
C GLU A 62 -20.38 2.09 -1.86
N GLN A 63 -21.49 1.39 -1.72
CA GLN A 63 -21.70 0.39 -0.69
C GLN A 63 -21.62 -1.02 -1.26
N CYS A 64 -21.20 -1.95 -0.45
CA CYS A 64 -21.21 -3.37 -0.77
C CYS A 64 -21.80 -4.19 0.38
N THR A 65 -22.28 -5.38 0.06
CA THR A 65 -22.68 -6.36 1.08
C THR A 65 -21.45 -6.93 1.75
N LYS A 66 -21.41 -6.89 3.07
CA LYS A 66 -20.36 -7.47 3.91
C LYS A 66 -20.94 -8.53 4.82
N ARG A 67 -20.10 -9.46 5.27
CA ARG A 67 -20.50 -10.50 6.21
C ARG A 67 -19.80 -10.32 7.53
N LYS A 68 -20.55 -10.47 8.63
CA LYS A 68 -20.05 -10.48 9.99
C LYS A 68 -20.56 -11.73 10.71
N TYR A 69 -19.64 -12.43 11.37
CA TYR A 69 -20.04 -13.56 12.20
C TYR A 69 -20.65 -13.07 13.52
N ASN A 70 -21.89 -13.43 13.76
CA ASN A 70 -22.59 -13.14 15.01
C ASN A 70 -22.38 -14.32 15.97
N LYS A 71 -21.53 -14.13 16.97
CA LYS A 71 -21.20 -15.16 17.96
C LYS A 71 -22.42 -15.61 18.79
N SER A 72 -23.33 -14.68 19.06
CA SER A 72 -24.54 -14.97 19.88
C SER A 72 -25.54 -15.85 19.13
N LYS A 73 -25.60 -15.71 17.80
CA LYS A 73 -26.51 -16.50 16.96
C LYS A 73 -25.80 -17.65 16.25
N ASN A 74 -24.48 -17.79 16.44
CA ASN A 74 -23.62 -18.77 15.76
C ASN A 74 -23.85 -18.81 14.23
N SER A 75 -24.01 -17.64 13.61
CA SER A 75 -24.37 -17.50 12.21
C SER A 75 -23.69 -16.30 11.57
N TRP A 76 -23.52 -16.37 10.24
CA TRP A 76 -23.07 -15.22 9.43
C TRP A 76 -24.25 -14.33 9.10
N GLU A 77 -24.13 -13.05 9.39
CA GLU A 77 -25.11 -12.02 9.05
C GLU A 77 -24.55 -11.12 7.95
N GLU A 78 -25.38 -10.80 6.98
CA GLU A 78 -25.06 -9.86 5.92
C GLU A 78 -25.50 -8.45 6.31
N TYR A 79 -24.69 -7.46 5.98
CA TYR A 79 -25.02 -6.05 6.19
C TYR A 79 -24.41 -5.21 5.08
N THR A 80 -25.04 -4.09 4.77
CA THR A 80 -24.56 -3.13 3.77
C THR A 80 -23.66 -2.09 4.42
N ALA A 81 -22.50 -1.86 3.84
CA ALA A 81 -21.55 -0.84 4.30
C ALA A 81 -20.73 -0.29 3.14
N ASN A 82 -20.20 0.91 3.32
CA ASN A 82 -19.27 1.49 2.34
C ASN A 82 -18.08 0.56 2.09
N ILE A 83 -17.63 0.48 0.83
CA ILE A 83 -16.43 -0.28 0.46
C ILE A 83 -15.28 0.26 1.29
N ILE A 84 -14.98 1.56 1.16
CA ILE A 84 -14.04 2.27 2.02
C ILE A 84 -14.83 3.00 3.12
N PRO A 85 -14.58 2.70 4.42
CA PRO A 85 -15.17 3.46 5.52
C PRO A 85 -14.86 4.95 5.39
N TYR A 86 -15.82 5.80 5.77
CA TYR A 86 -15.68 7.27 5.65
C TYR A 86 -14.35 7.79 6.21
N LYS A 87 -13.92 7.31 7.37
CA LYS A 87 -12.68 7.70 8.07
C LYS A 87 -11.39 7.33 7.32
N LEU A 88 -11.47 6.45 6.31
CA LEU A 88 -10.32 5.97 5.53
C LEU A 88 -10.31 6.47 4.10
N ARG A 89 -11.25 7.31 3.69
CA ARG A 89 -11.33 7.80 2.30
C ARG A 89 -10.09 8.59 1.88
N ASP A 90 -9.57 9.40 2.79
CA ASP A 90 -8.37 10.22 2.55
C ASP A 90 -7.07 9.39 2.57
N HIS A 91 -7.16 8.12 3.01
CA HIS A 91 -6.06 7.17 2.93
C HIS A 91 -5.96 6.48 1.55
N LEU A 92 -6.92 6.63 0.65
CA LEU A 92 -6.76 6.22 -0.75
C LEU A 92 -5.97 7.29 -1.49
N GLU A 93 -4.69 7.04 -1.71
CA GLU A 93 -3.79 8.01 -2.32
C GLU A 93 -4.05 8.14 -3.82
N TYR A 94 -4.06 7.01 -4.55
CA TYR A 94 -4.43 6.98 -5.96
C TYR A 94 -4.82 5.59 -6.46
N VAL A 95 -5.56 5.60 -7.57
CA VAL A 95 -5.84 4.45 -8.43
C VAL A 95 -5.38 4.82 -9.83
N LYS A 96 -4.38 4.14 -10.42
CA LYS A 96 -3.85 4.49 -11.73
C LYS A 96 -3.42 3.28 -12.56
N ILE A 97 -3.46 3.42 -13.89
CA ILE A 97 -2.91 2.45 -14.82
C ILE A 97 -1.40 2.53 -14.83
N VAL A 98 -0.76 1.38 -14.79
CA VAL A 98 0.68 1.20 -14.99
C VAL A 98 0.92 0.04 -15.95
N LYS A 99 2.02 0.11 -16.71
CA LYS A 99 2.47 -1.01 -17.55
C LYS A 99 3.52 -1.80 -16.77
N ARG A 100 3.34 -3.14 -16.70
CA ARG A 100 4.23 -4.06 -15.99
C ARG A 100 4.37 -5.36 -16.76
N LYS A 101 5.49 -6.03 -16.60
CA LYS A 101 5.69 -7.40 -17.09
C LYS A 101 4.84 -8.35 -16.27
N ASN A 102 4.17 -9.28 -16.97
CA ASN A 102 3.47 -10.36 -16.32
C ASN A 102 4.37 -11.60 -16.33
N PHE A 103 4.66 -12.15 -15.15
CA PHE A 103 5.47 -13.37 -15.01
C PHE A 103 4.64 -14.66 -15.12
N TRP A 104 3.33 -14.54 -15.24
CA TRP A 104 2.42 -15.66 -15.42
C TRP A 104 2.36 -16.02 -16.92
N HIS A 105 2.76 -17.22 -17.26
CA HIS A 105 3.03 -17.71 -18.61
C HIS A 105 4.22 -17.02 -19.31
N PHE A 106 4.66 -17.59 -20.42
CA PHE A 106 5.69 -17.00 -21.25
C PHE A 106 5.11 -15.83 -22.05
N THR A 107 5.47 -14.62 -21.69
CA THR A 107 4.92 -13.39 -22.28
C THR A 107 5.90 -12.67 -23.21
N ASN A 108 7.03 -13.30 -23.53
CA ASN A 108 8.09 -12.72 -24.38
C ASN A 108 8.51 -11.30 -23.97
N GLY A 109 8.47 -11.00 -22.67
CA GLY A 109 8.87 -9.70 -22.12
C GLY A 109 7.90 -8.54 -22.39
N GLN A 110 6.69 -8.82 -22.87
CA GLN A 110 5.66 -7.80 -23.11
C GLN A 110 5.17 -7.16 -21.81
N ASP A 111 4.87 -5.87 -21.90
CA ASP A 111 4.24 -5.11 -20.84
C ASP A 111 2.71 -5.20 -20.94
N PHE A 112 2.07 -5.41 -19.80
CA PHE A 112 0.62 -5.49 -19.68
C PHE A 112 0.11 -4.33 -18.81
N PRO A 113 -1.10 -3.84 -19.08
CA PRO A 113 -1.72 -2.83 -18.24
C PRO A 113 -2.23 -3.45 -16.93
N PHE A 114 -1.88 -2.82 -15.81
CA PHE A 114 -2.38 -3.11 -14.47
C PHE A 114 -2.92 -1.85 -13.83
N ILE A 115 -3.86 -1.99 -12.93
CA ILE A 115 -4.29 -0.91 -12.04
C ILE A 115 -3.43 -0.99 -10.78
N LYS A 116 -2.65 0.05 -10.49
CA LYS A 116 -1.94 0.21 -9.22
C LYS A 116 -2.84 0.97 -8.24
N ILE A 117 -3.13 0.36 -7.09
CA ILE A 117 -3.84 1.00 -5.98
C ILE A 117 -2.84 1.24 -4.87
N ARG A 118 -2.65 2.50 -4.47
CA ARG A 118 -1.76 2.90 -3.39
C ARG A 118 -2.56 3.57 -2.27
N VAL A 119 -2.23 3.20 -1.05
CA VAL A 119 -2.97 3.62 0.15
C VAL A 119 -2.02 4.01 1.27
N LYS A 120 -2.43 4.93 2.13
CA LYS A 120 -1.61 5.45 3.23
C LYS A 120 -1.60 4.58 4.48
N SER A 121 -2.47 3.58 4.59
CA SER A 121 -2.56 2.74 5.81
C SER A 121 -2.74 1.27 5.51
N LEU A 122 -2.20 0.40 6.37
CA LEU A 122 -2.41 -1.05 6.31
C LEU A 122 -3.87 -1.44 6.52
N ALA A 123 -4.62 -0.66 7.30
CA ALA A 123 -6.04 -0.89 7.51
C ALA A 123 -6.81 -0.84 6.18
N LEU A 124 -6.59 0.22 5.39
CA LEU A 124 -7.22 0.35 4.07
C LEU A 124 -6.68 -0.68 3.08
N PHE A 125 -5.36 -0.95 3.09
CA PHE A 125 -4.76 -2.00 2.27
C PHE A 125 -5.48 -3.34 2.45
N ASN A 126 -5.68 -3.77 3.69
CA ASN A 126 -6.34 -5.04 4.01
C ASN A 126 -7.84 -5.05 3.65
N ILE A 127 -8.53 -3.91 3.79
CA ILE A 127 -9.93 -3.77 3.36
C ILE A 127 -10.06 -3.97 1.85
N LEU A 128 -9.25 -3.29 1.06
CA LEU A 128 -9.30 -3.37 -0.39
C LEU A 128 -8.82 -4.73 -0.92
N LYS A 129 -7.76 -5.29 -0.33
CA LYS A 129 -7.31 -6.66 -0.62
C LYS A 129 -8.44 -7.68 -0.43
N ARG A 130 -9.18 -7.57 0.68
CA ARG A 130 -10.32 -8.45 0.94
C ARG A 130 -11.45 -8.21 -0.06
N HIS A 131 -11.79 -6.95 -0.33
CA HIS A 131 -12.84 -6.60 -1.29
C HIS A 131 -12.59 -7.20 -2.68
N PHE A 132 -11.38 -7.01 -3.24
CA PHE A 132 -11.03 -7.56 -4.55
C PHE A 132 -10.74 -9.08 -4.54
N GLY A 133 -10.60 -9.69 -3.38
CA GLY A 133 -10.51 -11.14 -3.20
C GLY A 133 -11.86 -11.84 -3.08
N GLU A 134 -12.97 -11.11 -3.00
CA GLU A 134 -14.30 -11.69 -2.95
C GLU A 134 -14.73 -12.28 -4.31
N PRO A 135 -15.49 -13.39 -4.32
CA PRO A 135 -15.89 -14.05 -5.57
C PRO A 135 -16.53 -13.11 -6.59
N ALA A 136 -17.44 -12.22 -6.16
CA ALA A 136 -18.11 -11.26 -7.04
C ALA A 136 -17.14 -10.32 -7.78
N GLN A 137 -16.01 -9.96 -7.19
CA GLN A 137 -14.99 -9.14 -7.83
C GLN A 137 -14.11 -9.96 -8.77
N VAL A 138 -13.80 -11.19 -8.39
CA VAL A 138 -13.09 -12.15 -9.25
C VAL A 138 -13.94 -12.47 -10.49
N ASP A 139 -15.24 -12.69 -10.32
CA ASP A 139 -16.18 -12.96 -11.42
C ASP A 139 -16.34 -11.73 -12.35
N SER A 140 -16.15 -10.51 -11.84
CA SER A 140 -16.11 -9.29 -12.67
C SER A 140 -14.80 -9.13 -13.45
N GLY A 141 -13.85 -10.05 -13.28
CA GLY A 141 -12.60 -10.12 -14.03
C GLY A 141 -11.41 -9.41 -13.37
N PHE A 142 -11.57 -8.83 -12.17
CA PHE A 142 -10.44 -8.29 -11.42
C PHE A 142 -9.65 -9.42 -10.76
N GLN A 143 -8.33 -9.37 -10.89
CA GLN A 143 -7.44 -10.33 -10.25
C GLN A 143 -6.33 -9.58 -9.49
N LEU A 144 -6.14 -9.97 -8.21
CA LEU A 144 -5.10 -9.41 -7.34
C LEU A 144 -3.71 -9.89 -7.73
N TYR A 145 -2.77 -8.96 -7.83
CA TYR A 145 -1.34 -9.23 -8.01
C TYR A 145 -0.52 -8.54 -6.93
N GLU A 146 0.50 -9.24 -6.44
CA GLU A 146 1.44 -8.75 -5.42
C GLU A 146 0.76 -8.23 -4.13
N SER A 147 -0.48 -8.61 -3.87
CA SER A 147 -1.22 -8.21 -2.67
C SER A 147 -0.78 -8.95 -1.41
N ASN A 148 0.02 -10.01 -1.55
CA ASN A 148 0.56 -10.82 -0.45
C ASN A 148 1.97 -10.41 -0.05
N ILE A 149 2.59 -9.49 -0.77
CA ILE A 149 3.92 -8.97 -0.42
C ILE A 149 3.75 -7.99 0.74
N ASP A 150 4.47 -8.23 1.83
CA ASP A 150 4.53 -7.30 2.95
C ASP A 150 5.11 -5.95 2.48
N PRO A 151 4.48 -4.82 2.81
CA PRO A 151 4.97 -3.50 2.39
C PRO A 151 6.40 -3.20 2.85
N PHE A 152 6.82 -3.67 4.02
CA PHE A 152 8.19 -3.51 4.48
C PHE A 152 9.19 -4.29 3.62
N LEU A 153 8.88 -5.54 3.29
CA LEU A 153 9.72 -6.33 2.37
C LEU A 153 9.78 -5.68 0.98
N ARG A 154 8.67 -5.11 0.52
CA ARG A 154 8.63 -4.36 -0.74
C ARG A 154 9.56 -3.14 -0.71
N PHE A 155 9.57 -2.39 0.39
CA PHE A 155 10.48 -1.26 0.58
C PHE A 155 11.94 -1.70 0.50
N ILE A 156 12.31 -2.77 1.21
CA ILE A 156 13.67 -3.35 1.18
C ILE A 156 14.07 -3.70 -0.27
N HIS A 157 13.19 -4.39 -1.02
CA HIS A 157 13.47 -4.76 -2.40
C HIS A 157 13.54 -3.56 -3.34
N GLU A 158 12.64 -2.59 -3.22
CA GLU A 158 12.67 -1.39 -4.08
C GLU A 158 13.89 -0.51 -3.87
N ARG A 159 14.40 -0.49 -2.63
CA ARG A 159 15.60 0.29 -2.26
C ARG A 159 16.89 -0.52 -2.27
N ASN A 160 16.82 -1.79 -2.63
CA ASN A 160 17.98 -2.70 -2.68
C ASN A 160 18.72 -2.81 -1.34
N ILE A 161 17.99 -2.71 -0.22
CA ILE A 161 18.55 -2.73 1.13
C ILE A 161 18.83 -4.19 1.53
N GLU A 162 20.05 -4.47 1.94
CA GLU A 162 20.38 -5.76 2.53
C GLU A 162 19.95 -5.82 4.00
N PRO A 163 19.31 -6.91 4.46
CA PRO A 163 19.03 -7.10 5.88
C PRO A 163 20.32 -7.01 6.71
N CYS A 164 20.32 -6.15 7.73
CA CYS A 164 21.50 -5.86 8.55
C CYS A 164 22.68 -5.21 7.79
N GLY A 165 22.45 -4.70 6.59
CA GLY A 165 23.43 -3.96 5.80
C GLY A 165 23.58 -2.50 6.23
N TRP A 166 24.56 -1.83 5.66
CA TRP A 166 24.69 -0.38 5.79
C TRP A 166 23.70 0.36 4.92
N VAL A 167 23.15 1.44 5.48
CA VAL A 167 22.25 2.34 4.76
C VAL A 167 22.87 3.73 4.77
N LYS A 168 22.83 4.39 3.60
CA LYS A 168 23.33 5.75 3.42
C LYS A 168 22.16 6.71 3.31
N LEU A 169 22.21 7.79 4.10
CA LEU A 169 21.31 8.92 4.03
C LEU A 169 22.12 10.14 3.60
N PRO A 170 21.79 10.84 2.48
CA PRO A 170 22.47 12.07 2.07
C PRO A 170 22.27 13.16 3.13
N ILE A 171 23.29 13.99 3.34
CA ILE A 171 23.32 14.99 4.44
C ILE A 171 22.14 15.96 4.38
N ASP A 172 21.73 16.39 3.18
CA ASP A 172 20.67 17.38 3.00
C ASP A 172 19.26 16.75 2.79
N CYS A 173 19.13 15.43 2.99
CA CYS A 173 17.91 14.69 2.68
C CYS A 173 17.19 14.14 3.93
N TYR A 174 17.64 14.47 5.14
CA TYR A 174 17.00 14.05 6.37
C TYR A 174 16.90 15.20 7.37
N ASP A 175 15.83 15.17 8.16
CA ASP A 175 15.58 16.12 9.25
C ASP A 175 15.72 15.43 10.60
N PHE A 176 16.26 16.14 11.60
CA PHE A 176 16.22 15.67 12.98
C PHE A 176 14.80 15.82 13.55
N ILE A 177 14.34 14.80 14.26
CA ILE A 177 13.03 14.80 14.94
C ILE A 177 13.26 15.26 16.39
N GLU A 178 12.59 16.33 16.82
CA GLU A 178 12.66 16.84 18.19
C GLU A 178 11.99 15.91 19.20
N GLU A 179 12.41 16.00 20.49
CA GLU A 179 11.75 15.27 21.57
C GLU A 179 10.31 15.76 21.75
N GLY A 180 9.36 14.82 21.67
CA GLY A 180 7.90 15.12 21.77
C GLY A 180 7.11 14.91 20.50
N ASP A 181 7.75 14.88 19.34
CA ASP A 181 7.14 14.46 18.09
C ASP A 181 7.04 12.91 18.01
N GLU A 182 6.33 12.40 17.01
CA GLU A 182 6.16 10.96 16.79
C GLU A 182 7.51 10.23 16.59
N GLY A 183 8.25 10.10 17.68
CA GLY A 183 9.55 9.45 17.74
C GLY A 183 9.46 7.97 18.13
N PRO A 184 10.60 7.27 18.17
CA PRO A 184 10.64 5.89 18.59
C PRO A 184 10.33 5.76 20.10
N ILE A 185 9.77 4.62 20.49
CA ILE A 185 9.48 4.28 21.89
C ILE A 185 10.76 4.15 22.73
N THR A 186 11.91 3.93 22.09
CA THR A 186 13.20 3.74 22.74
C THR A 186 14.10 4.97 22.61
N ARG A 187 15.02 5.14 23.59
CA ARG A 187 16.01 6.21 23.53
C ARG A 187 17.10 5.87 22.52
N VAL A 188 17.34 6.80 21.61
CA VAL A 188 18.43 6.73 20.62
C VAL A 188 19.21 8.05 20.65
N ASN A 189 20.49 8.04 20.21
CA ASN A 189 21.29 9.24 20.11
C ASN A 189 20.79 10.18 19.01
N TYR A 190 20.36 9.60 17.89
CA TYR A 190 19.84 10.36 16.75
C TYR A 190 18.48 9.82 16.33
N ASN A 191 17.51 10.72 16.19
CA ASN A 191 16.20 10.42 15.63
C ASN A 191 16.03 11.29 14.40
N VAL A 192 15.92 10.65 13.21
CA VAL A 192 15.90 11.36 11.93
C VAL A 192 14.72 10.92 11.08
N SER A 193 14.25 11.80 10.23
CA SER A 193 13.16 11.60 9.27
C SER A 193 13.68 11.77 7.86
N VAL A 194 13.33 10.88 6.95
CA VAL A 194 13.81 10.87 5.57
C VAL A 194 12.70 10.41 4.62
N ASP A 195 12.69 10.93 3.39
CA ASP A 195 11.85 10.37 2.32
C ASP A 195 12.41 9.00 1.89
N TYR A 196 11.52 8.05 1.55
CA TYR A 196 11.96 6.71 1.17
C TYR A 196 12.86 6.69 -0.08
N THR A 197 12.73 7.71 -0.94
CA THR A 197 13.56 7.84 -2.16
C THR A 197 15.00 8.16 -1.87
N ASP A 198 15.30 8.71 -0.69
CA ASP A 198 16.62 9.14 -0.24
C ASP A 198 17.31 8.14 0.69
N VAL A 199 16.75 6.93 0.80
CA VAL A 199 17.37 5.80 1.52
C VAL A 199 18.11 4.93 0.51
N TYR A 200 19.43 4.77 0.65
CA TYR A 200 20.29 4.00 -0.26
C TYR A 200 21.03 2.88 0.50
N ALA A 201 21.25 1.74 -0.20
CA ALA A 201 22.13 0.67 0.29
C ALA A 201 23.62 1.01 0.08
#